data_7e539340cdb320d98b44488be1fe43e1
#
_entry.id   7e539340cdb320d98b44488be1fe43e1
#
_cell.length_a   1.000
_cell.length_b   1.000
_cell.length_c   1.000
_cell.angle_alpha   90.00
_cell.angle_beta   90.00
_cell.angle_gamma   90.00
#
_symmetry.space_group_name_H-M   'P 1'
#
loop_
_entity.id
_entity.type
_entity.pdbx_description
1 polymer ?
#
loop_
_entity_poly.entity_id
_entity_poly.type
_entity_poly.pdbx_seq_one_letter_code
_entity_poly.pdbx_strand_id
1 'polypeptide(L)'
;MKEEFINNRPVSMKAAVYHGIGDVRLEERPVPVIRDPKDAIVRVVRSTICTSDLHIRNGAVPRAVPGIILGHEFVGEVVETGSEVVKLSAGMRVAANCETFCGTCFYCKRGFVNNCEHGGWELGCRIDGCQAEYVRVPYADMGLTPIPASVTYEQALFTGDILSSGFWGAEIANINQGDCVAVIGAGPVGLCAAGSAKYLGAGTVVIIDRDEFRLRLAEKNRLADVTVLNGVQDAENTVRELTEGRGADAVIEAAGGKDTFELAWKLARPNAVVSIVAMYEEAQILPLPSMYGKNLIFKTGGVDAASCPRLLSLIEKGELRTDFLITHRSPLSQIMEGYRVFGAKEDNCVKWVITDGSRQ
;
A
#
# COMPACT_ATOMS: atom_id res chain seq x y z
N MET A 1 -19.86 -22.63 -23.77
CA MET A 1 -20.84 -21.54 -23.73
C MET A 1 -20.31 -20.44 -24.64
N LYS A 2 -21.15 -19.82 -25.46
CA LYS A 2 -20.73 -18.64 -26.25
C LYS A 2 -20.59 -17.49 -25.25
N GLU A 3 -19.41 -16.87 -25.21
CA GLU A 3 -19.24 -15.63 -24.44
C GLU A 3 -20.16 -14.56 -25.06
N GLU A 4 -21.05 -13.99 -24.26
CA GLU A 4 -21.87 -12.85 -24.64
C GLU A 4 -21.06 -11.57 -24.44
N PHE A 5 -21.06 -10.68 -25.44
CA PHE A 5 -20.33 -9.40 -25.40
C PHE A 5 -21.31 -8.23 -25.50
N ILE A 6 -21.07 -7.20 -24.68
CA ILE A 6 -21.72 -5.88 -24.78
C ILE A 6 -20.61 -4.85 -24.99
N ASN A 7 -20.69 -4.09 -26.09
CA ASN A 7 -19.67 -3.08 -26.45
C ASN A 7 -18.23 -3.65 -26.49
N ASN A 8 -18.05 -4.84 -27.09
CA ASN A 8 -16.78 -5.59 -27.17
C ASN A 8 -16.21 -6.05 -25.81
N ARG A 9 -17.02 -6.08 -24.74
CA ARG A 9 -16.64 -6.63 -23.42
C ARG A 9 -17.49 -7.85 -23.11
N PRO A 10 -16.95 -8.84 -22.36
CA PRO A 10 -17.75 -9.96 -21.85
C PRO A 10 -18.85 -9.44 -20.91
N VAL A 11 -19.95 -10.19 -20.79
CA VAL A 11 -21.08 -9.84 -19.91
C VAL A 11 -20.78 -10.21 -18.46
N SER A 12 -19.97 -11.25 -18.25
CA SER A 12 -19.52 -11.71 -16.94
C SER A 12 -18.00 -11.77 -16.85
N MET A 13 -17.48 -11.75 -15.64
CA MET A 13 -16.07 -11.81 -15.30
C MET A 13 -15.84 -12.64 -14.05
N LYS A 14 -14.64 -13.20 -13.89
CA LYS A 14 -14.21 -13.81 -12.62
C LYS A 14 -13.82 -12.74 -11.61
N ALA A 15 -14.17 -12.97 -10.34
CA ALA A 15 -13.88 -12.05 -9.24
C ALA A 15 -13.75 -12.77 -7.90
N ALA A 16 -12.88 -12.27 -7.01
CA ALA A 16 -12.80 -12.72 -5.62
C ALA A 16 -13.77 -11.90 -4.75
N VAL A 17 -14.81 -12.55 -4.28
CA VAL A 17 -15.93 -11.94 -3.56
C VAL A 17 -15.88 -12.26 -2.07
N TYR A 18 -16.03 -11.23 -1.25
CA TYR A 18 -16.13 -11.34 0.20
C TYR A 18 -17.58 -11.57 0.62
N HIS A 19 -17.87 -12.73 1.23
CA HIS A 19 -19.22 -13.08 1.72
C HIS A 19 -19.40 -12.86 3.22
N GLY A 20 -18.34 -12.58 3.95
CA GLY A 20 -18.32 -12.40 5.38
C GLY A 20 -17.02 -12.89 6.00
N ILE A 21 -16.92 -12.84 7.33
CA ILE A 21 -15.69 -13.20 8.05
C ILE A 21 -15.25 -14.62 7.71
N GLY A 22 -14.02 -14.75 7.22
CA GLY A 22 -13.42 -16.01 6.81
C GLY A 22 -13.85 -16.52 5.44
N ASP A 23 -14.82 -15.88 4.77
CA ASP A 23 -15.42 -16.38 3.54
C ASP A 23 -15.13 -15.45 2.35
N VAL A 24 -14.14 -15.82 1.55
CA VAL A 24 -13.81 -15.22 0.25
C VAL A 24 -13.89 -16.30 -0.80
N ARG A 25 -14.56 -16.04 -1.92
CA ARG A 25 -14.79 -17.02 -2.99
C ARG A 25 -14.46 -16.43 -4.35
N LEU A 26 -13.87 -17.24 -5.24
CA LEU A 26 -13.76 -16.91 -6.67
C LEU A 26 -15.06 -17.32 -7.37
N GLU A 27 -15.74 -16.37 -7.97
CA GLU A 27 -17.03 -16.59 -8.64
C GLU A 27 -17.21 -15.70 -9.87
N GLU A 28 -18.26 -16.00 -10.66
CA GLU A 28 -18.66 -15.17 -11.79
C GLU A 28 -19.50 -13.97 -11.30
N ARG A 29 -19.15 -12.78 -11.80
CA ARG A 29 -19.85 -11.52 -11.51
C ARG A 29 -20.13 -10.76 -12.82
N PRO A 30 -21.16 -9.92 -12.87
CA PRO A 30 -21.36 -9.02 -14.03
C PRO A 30 -20.16 -8.09 -14.20
N VAL A 31 -19.75 -7.83 -15.44
CA VAL A 31 -18.77 -6.79 -15.74
C VAL A 31 -19.33 -5.42 -15.34
N PRO A 32 -18.56 -4.56 -14.64
CA PRO A 32 -19.07 -3.27 -14.19
C PRO A 32 -19.39 -2.32 -15.36
N VAL A 33 -20.34 -1.42 -15.11
CA VAL A 33 -20.77 -0.36 -16.02
C VAL A 33 -20.54 1.01 -15.40
N ILE A 34 -20.42 2.06 -16.23
CA ILE A 34 -20.39 3.46 -15.77
C ILE A 34 -21.69 3.76 -15.00
N ARG A 35 -21.57 4.30 -13.80
CA ARG A 35 -22.70 4.70 -12.92
C ARG A 35 -22.77 6.20 -12.71
N ASP A 36 -21.62 6.87 -12.79
CA ASP A 36 -21.48 8.32 -12.64
C ASP A 36 -20.66 8.87 -13.82
N PRO A 37 -20.95 10.08 -14.31
CA PRO A 37 -20.17 10.69 -15.40
C PRO A 37 -18.66 10.80 -15.16
N LYS A 38 -18.21 10.69 -13.91
CA LYS A 38 -16.80 10.76 -13.50
C LYS A 38 -16.13 9.40 -13.34
N ASP A 39 -16.84 8.31 -13.62
CA ASP A 39 -16.29 6.96 -13.51
C ASP A 39 -15.42 6.60 -14.72
N ALA A 40 -14.51 5.64 -14.52
CA ALA A 40 -13.92 4.86 -15.60
C ALA A 40 -14.05 3.37 -15.31
N ILE A 41 -14.10 2.56 -16.39
CA ILE A 41 -13.95 1.12 -16.32
C ILE A 41 -12.52 0.78 -16.77
N VAL A 42 -11.83 0.01 -15.92
CA VAL A 42 -10.46 -0.44 -16.19
C VAL A 42 -10.43 -1.96 -16.31
N ARG A 43 -9.83 -2.47 -17.37
CA ARG A 43 -9.42 -3.88 -17.47
C ARG A 43 -8.19 -4.06 -16.60
N VAL A 44 -8.26 -4.92 -15.62
CA VAL A 44 -7.16 -5.17 -14.68
C VAL A 44 -6.10 -6.04 -15.36
N VAL A 45 -4.88 -5.54 -15.45
CA VAL A 45 -3.73 -6.26 -16.03
C VAL A 45 -2.91 -6.91 -14.93
N ARG A 46 -2.70 -6.21 -13.81
CA ARG A 46 -2.08 -6.74 -12.59
C ARG A 46 -2.83 -6.21 -11.40
N SER A 47 -3.08 -7.07 -10.43
CA SER A 47 -3.51 -6.72 -9.09
C SER A 47 -2.74 -7.51 -8.05
N THR A 48 -2.99 -7.30 -6.77
CA THR A 48 -2.26 -8.00 -5.71
C THR A 48 -3.15 -8.21 -4.49
N ILE A 49 -2.70 -9.08 -3.59
CA ILE A 49 -3.29 -9.26 -2.27
C ILE A 49 -2.56 -8.35 -1.30
N CYS A 50 -3.32 -7.57 -0.53
CA CYS A 50 -2.82 -6.70 0.53
C CYS A 50 -3.17 -7.25 1.92
N THR A 51 -2.42 -6.82 2.94
CA THR A 51 -2.77 -7.13 4.35
C THR A 51 -4.14 -6.57 4.72
N SER A 52 -4.56 -5.45 4.13
CA SER A 52 -5.89 -4.88 4.33
C SER A 52 -7.02 -5.81 3.87
N ASP A 53 -6.80 -6.60 2.81
CA ASP A 53 -7.76 -7.63 2.37
C ASP A 53 -7.88 -8.75 3.40
N LEU A 54 -6.76 -9.11 4.08
CA LEU A 54 -6.78 -10.06 5.20
C LEU A 54 -7.51 -9.48 6.42
N HIS A 55 -7.32 -8.20 6.73
CA HIS A 55 -8.05 -7.51 7.81
C HIS A 55 -9.56 -7.52 7.52
N ILE A 56 -9.99 -7.28 6.28
CA ILE A 56 -11.41 -7.42 5.87
C ILE A 56 -11.87 -8.85 6.07
N ARG A 57 -11.15 -9.83 5.51
CA ARG A 57 -11.49 -11.25 5.63
C ARG A 57 -11.61 -11.70 7.08
N ASN A 58 -10.77 -11.19 7.96
CA ASN A 58 -10.74 -11.55 9.37
C ASN A 58 -11.71 -10.73 10.25
N GLY A 59 -12.47 -9.79 9.69
CA GLY A 59 -13.47 -8.97 10.40
C GLY A 59 -12.90 -7.76 11.14
N ALA A 60 -11.62 -7.42 10.96
CA ALA A 60 -10.99 -6.26 11.61
C ALA A 60 -11.38 -4.92 10.95
N VAL A 61 -12.14 -4.93 9.85
CA VAL A 61 -12.63 -3.73 9.16
C VAL A 61 -14.17 -3.70 9.17
N PRO A 62 -14.81 -3.17 10.23
CA PRO A 62 -16.26 -3.23 10.41
C PRO A 62 -17.08 -2.56 9.30
N ARG A 63 -16.49 -1.63 8.55
CA ARG A 63 -17.14 -0.92 7.44
C ARG A 63 -17.17 -1.71 6.14
N ALA A 64 -16.44 -2.83 6.04
CA ALA A 64 -16.44 -3.67 4.84
C ALA A 64 -17.82 -4.32 4.63
N VAL A 65 -18.29 -4.31 3.38
CA VAL A 65 -19.63 -4.76 3.03
C VAL A 65 -19.56 -6.17 2.42
N PRO A 66 -20.25 -7.18 2.99
CA PRO A 66 -20.38 -8.48 2.34
C PRO A 66 -21.01 -8.40 0.95
N GLY A 67 -20.55 -9.22 0.02
CA GLY A 67 -21.00 -9.25 -1.37
C GLY A 67 -20.16 -8.43 -2.33
N ILE A 68 -19.15 -7.69 -1.85
CA ILE A 68 -18.21 -6.93 -2.70
C ILE A 68 -17.06 -7.78 -3.23
N ILE A 69 -16.48 -7.33 -4.33
CA ILE A 69 -15.21 -7.81 -4.84
C ILE A 69 -14.08 -7.15 -4.04
N LEU A 70 -13.10 -7.93 -3.57
CA LEU A 70 -11.95 -7.42 -2.82
C LEU A 70 -10.91 -6.73 -3.71
N GLY A 71 -9.90 -6.11 -3.08
CA GLY A 71 -8.71 -5.55 -3.72
C GLY A 71 -8.81 -4.06 -4.07
N HIS A 72 -7.69 -3.36 -3.89
CA HIS A 72 -7.55 -1.91 -4.10
C HIS A 72 -6.19 -1.50 -4.71
N GLU A 73 -5.29 -2.48 -4.94
CA GLU A 73 -3.99 -2.26 -5.57
C GLU A 73 -3.98 -2.89 -6.98
N PHE A 74 -3.91 -2.07 -8.02
CA PHE A 74 -3.90 -2.57 -9.39
C PHE A 74 -3.34 -1.57 -10.40
N VAL A 75 -2.98 -2.13 -11.55
CA VAL A 75 -2.69 -1.42 -12.79
C VAL A 75 -3.50 -2.05 -13.92
N GLY A 76 -3.84 -1.26 -14.92
CA GLY A 76 -4.66 -1.78 -16.01
C GLY A 76 -4.75 -0.84 -17.19
N GLU A 77 -5.71 -1.12 -18.06
CA GLU A 77 -6.04 -0.32 -19.24
C GLU A 77 -7.46 0.22 -19.11
N VAL A 78 -7.62 1.51 -19.34
CA VAL A 78 -8.94 2.15 -19.42
C VAL A 78 -9.68 1.58 -20.62
N VAL A 79 -10.90 1.07 -20.41
CA VAL A 79 -11.73 0.53 -21.52
C VAL A 79 -12.95 1.40 -21.80
N GLU A 80 -13.42 2.16 -20.82
CA GLU A 80 -14.54 3.09 -20.95
C GLU A 80 -14.42 4.23 -19.96
N THR A 81 -14.85 5.43 -20.34
CA THR A 81 -14.89 6.61 -19.45
C THR A 81 -16.27 7.23 -19.45
N GLY A 82 -16.70 7.74 -18.31
CA GLY A 82 -17.88 8.59 -18.21
C GLY A 82 -17.67 9.94 -18.92
N SER A 83 -18.76 10.64 -19.17
CA SER A 83 -18.78 11.85 -20.00
C SER A 83 -18.07 13.08 -19.39
N GLU A 84 -17.79 13.06 -18.08
CA GLU A 84 -17.06 14.13 -17.37
C GLU A 84 -15.58 13.78 -17.13
N VAL A 85 -15.11 12.60 -17.52
CA VAL A 85 -13.70 12.24 -17.46
C VAL A 85 -12.96 12.93 -18.62
N VAL A 86 -11.96 13.73 -18.29
CA VAL A 86 -11.24 14.60 -19.26
C VAL A 86 -9.76 14.29 -19.39
N LYS A 87 -9.15 13.62 -18.41
CA LYS A 87 -7.71 13.30 -18.42
C LYS A 87 -7.39 11.92 -18.99
N LEU A 88 -8.39 11.07 -19.12
CA LEU A 88 -8.24 9.67 -19.50
C LEU A 88 -9.03 9.34 -20.75
N SER A 89 -8.55 8.35 -21.50
CA SER A 89 -9.24 7.79 -22.67
C SER A 89 -9.01 6.28 -22.75
N ALA A 90 -9.90 5.58 -23.46
CA ALA A 90 -9.75 4.14 -23.70
C ALA A 90 -8.39 3.82 -24.35
N GLY A 91 -7.78 2.72 -23.89
CA GLY A 91 -6.44 2.28 -24.28
C GLY A 91 -5.30 2.85 -23.42
N MET A 92 -5.55 3.84 -22.57
CA MET A 92 -4.51 4.34 -21.66
C MET A 92 -4.16 3.32 -20.58
N ARG A 93 -2.86 3.13 -20.34
CA ARG A 93 -2.31 2.37 -19.23
C ARG A 93 -2.34 3.23 -17.97
N VAL A 94 -2.89 2.71 -16.89
CA VAL A 94 -3.09 3.45 -15.63
C VAL A 94 -2.67 2.66 -14.40
N ALA A 95 -2.13 3.40 -13.41
CA ALA A 95 -1.99 2.94 -12.04
C ALA A 95 -3.11 3.55 -11.21
N ALA A 96 -3.74 2.74 -10.36
CA ALA A 96 -4.84 3.17 -9.53
C ALA A 96 -4.37 3.57 -8.13
N ASN A 97 -4.98 4.63 -7.61
CA ASN A 97 -4.89 4.99 -6.21
C ASN A 97 -5.79 4.05 -5.38
N CYS A 98 -5.31 3.60 -4.23
CA CYS A 98 -6.10 2.77 -3.30
C CYS A 98 -7.31 3.51 -2.72
N GLU A 99 -7.31 4.83 -2.79
CA GLU A 99 -8.37 5.70 -2.34
C GLU A 99 -9.10 6.35 -3.50
N THR A 100 -10.42 6.48 -3.36
CA THR A 100 -11.24 7.31 -4.26
C THR A 100 -11.40 8.68 -3.64
N PHE A 101 -11.28 9.75 -4.41
CA PHE A 101 -11.43 11.11 -3.87
C PHE A 101 -11.91 12.11 -4.92
N CYS A 102 -12.77 13.04 -4.47
CA CYS A 102 -13.48 13.96 -5.38
C CYS A 102 -12.62 15.14 -5.86
N GLY A 103 -11.50 15.45 -5.22
CA GLY A 103 -10.62 16.58 -5.55
C GLY A 103 -11.17 17.97 -5.15
N THR A 104 -12.42 18.10 -4.71
CA THR A 104 -13.11 19.39 -4.53
C THR A 104 -13.54 19.72 -3.10
N CYS A 105 -13.68 18.74 -2.21
CA CYS A 105 -14.11 18.94 -0.83
C CYS A 105 -13.03 19.62 0.05
N PHE A 106 -13.39 19.91 1.28
CA PHE A 106 -12.50 20.57 2.24
C PHE A 106 -11.17 19.82 2.42
N TYR A 107 -11.23 18.51 2.58
CA TYR A 107 -10.04 17.67 2.80
C TYR A 107 -9.20 17.53 1.54
N CYS A 108 -9.81 17.22 0.40
CA CYS A 108 -9.07 17.06 -0.86
C CYS A 108 -8.28 18.31 -1.25
N LYS A 109 -8.86 19.51 -1.06
CA LYS A 109 -8.17 20.80 -1.33
C LYS A 109 -6.94 21.04 -0.46
N ARG A 110 -6.76 20.27 0.62
CA ARG A 110 -5.63 20.33 1.55
C ARG A 110 -4.67 19.13 1.41
N GLY A 111 -4.92 18.25 0.45
CA GLY A 111 -4.12 17.03 0.25
C GLY A 111 -4.48 15.87 1.18
N PHE A 112 -5.53 15.98 2.00
CA PHE A 112 -5.98 14.93 2.92
C PHE A 112 -7.02 14.04 2.24
N VAL A 113 -6.60 13.36 1.17
CA VAL A 113 -7.51 12.62 0.28
C VAL A 113 -8.12 11.40 0.94
N ASN A 114 -7.42 10.78 1.91
CA ASN A 114 -7.95 9.68 2.72
C ASN A 114 -9.23 10.08 3.48
N ASN A 115 -9.36 11.36 3.84
CA ASN A 115 -10.51 11.90 4.55
C ASN A 115 -11.53 12.57 3.61
N CYS A 116 -11.52 12.24 2.31
CA CYS A 116 -12.48 12.78 1.36
C CYS A 116 -13.92 12.57 1.83
N GLU A 117 -14.73 13.64 1.81
CA GLU A 117 -16.15 13.62 2.23
C GLU A 117 -17.01 12.69 1.36
N HIS A 118 -16.53 12.34 0.15
CA HIS A 118 -17.24 11.55 -0.86
C HIS A 118 -16.48 10.28 -1.29
N GLY A 119 -15.45 9.89 -0.54
CA GLY A 119 -14.58 8.77 -0.91
C GLY A 119 -13.73 8.27 0.25
N GLY A 120 -12.43 8.12 0.04
CA GLY A 120 -11.48 7.46 0.91
C GLY A 120 -11.27 6.01 0.46
N TRP A 121 -10.93 5.10 1.37
CA TRP A 121 -10.78 3.67 1.05
C TRP A 121 -12.14 3.03 0.77
N GLU A 122 -12.59 3.11 -0.49
CA GLU A 122 -13.86 2.54 -0.96
C GLU A 122 -13.66 1.23 -1.70
N LEU A 123 -12.72 1.20 -2.68
CA LEU A 123 -12.44 0.03 -3.52
C LEU A 123 -12.05 -1.16 -2.65
N GLY A 124 -12.71 -2.30 -2.89
CA GLY A 124 -12.47 -3.53 -2.15
C GLY A 124 -12.90 -3.49 -0.67
N CYS A 125 -13.60 -2.42 -0.25
CA CYS A 125 -14.09 -2.25 1.12
C CYS A 125 -15.60 -1.99 1.18
N ARG A 126 -16.10 -0.97 0.49
CA ARG A 126 -17.54 -0.61 0.43
C ARG A 126 -18.10 -0.70 -0.98
N ILE A 127 -17.26 -0.69 -1.99
CA ILE A 127 -17.60 -0.93 -3.39
C ILE A 127 -16.69 -2.01 -3.97
N ASP A 128 -17.09 -2.58 -5.10
CA ASP A 128 -16.30 -3.60 -5.79
C ASP A 128 -14.89 -3.12 -6.09
N GLY A 129 -13.91 -3.98 -5.79
CA GLY A 129 -12.48 -3.75 -5.96
C GLY A 129 -11.92 -4.42 -7.20
N CYS A 130 -10.60 -4.59 -7.20
CA CYS A 130 -9.80 -4.94 -8.37
C CYS A 130 -9.35 -6.41 -8.44
N GLN A 131 -9.71 -7.26 -7.50
CA GLN A 131 -9.43 -8.70 -7.60
C GLN A 131 -10.45 -9.37 -8.52
N ALA A 132 -10.52 -8.84 -9.74
CA ALA A 132 -11.41 -9.21 -10.84
C ALA A 132 -10.76 -8.85 -12.18
N GLU A 133 -11.39 -9.24 -13.30
CA GLU A 133 -10.90 -8.91 -14.64
C GLU A 133 -11.17 -7.44 -15.02
N TYR A 134 -12.21 -6.82 -14.44
CA TYR A 134 -12.57 -5.41 -14.65
C TYR A 134 -12.96 -4.76 -13.32
N VAL A 135 -12.71 -3.46 -13.22
CA VAL A 135 -13.10 -2.65 -12.05
C VAL A 135 -13.63 -1.29 -12.49
N ARG A 136 -14.67 -0.80 -11.78
CA ARG A 136 -15.17 0.56 -11.92
C ARG A 136 -14.47 1.46 -10.91
N VAL A 137 -13.87 2.53 -11.38
CA VAL A 137 -13.15 3.52 -10.55
C VAL A 137 -13.93 4.83 -10.52
N PRO A 138 -14.49 5.22 -9.37
CA PRO A 138 -15.11 6.54 -9.19
C PRO A 138 -14.07 7.66 -9.24
N TYR A 139 -14.51 8.87 -9.65
CA TYR A 139 -13.62 10.05 -9.75
C TYR A 139 -12.32 9.74 -10.51
N ALA A 140 -12.46 9.11 -11.67
CA ALA A 140 -11.35 8.49 -12.41
C ALA A 140 -10.18 9.45 -12.69
N ASP A 141 -10.46 10.71 -13.03
CA ASP A 141 -9.42 11.75 -13.24
C ASP A 141 -8.57 12.06 -11.99
N MET A 142 -9.03 11.66 -10.82
CA MET A 142 -8.33 11.81 -9.54
C MET A 142 -7.68 10.52 -9.08
N GLY A 143 -8.38 9.38 -9.28
CA GLY A 143 -7.97 8.08 -8.77
C GLY A 143 -7.06 7.27 -9.71
N LEU A 144 -6.95 7.66 -10.99
CA LEU A 144 -6.14 6.96 -11.98
C LEU A 144 -5.02 7.86 -12.52
N THR A 145 -3.80 7.32 -12.54
CA THR A 145 -2.62 8.02 -13.06
C THR A 145 -2.10 7.30 -14.29
N PRO A 146 -1.95 7.97 -15.45
CA PRO A 146 -1.33 7.38 -16.64
C PRO A 146 0.09 6.89 -16.35
N ILE A 147 0.39 5.65 -16.76
CA ILE A 147 1.71 5.04 -16.62
C ILE A 147 2.59 5.48 -17.78
N PRO A 148 3.80 6.06 -17.54
CA PRO A 148 4.75 6.40 -18.60
C PRO A 148 5.09 5.17 -19.46
N ALA A 149 5.37 5.39 -20.75
CA ALA A 149 5.66 4.31 -21.71
C ALA A 149 6.89 3.47 -21.30
N SER A 150 7.86 4.10 -20.63
CA SER A 150 9.11 3.49 -20.12
C SER A 150 8.92 2.65 -18.86
N VAL A 151 7.77 2.77 -18.17
CA VAL A 151 7.48 2.07 -16.90
C VAL A 151 6.59 0.85 -17.19
N THR A 152 7.00 -0.30 -16.69
CA THR A 152 6.21 -1.55 -16.81
C THR A 152 5.02 -1.56 -15.83
N TYR A 153 4.04 -2.43 -16.06
CA TYR A 153 2.93 -2.61 -15.13
C TYR A 153 3.40 -3.04 -13.73
N GLU A 154 4.38 -3.95 -13.65
CA GLU A 154 4.89 -4.42 -12.35
C GLU A 154 5.64 -3.32 -11.58
N GLN A 155 6.37 -2.46 -12.27
CA GLN A 155 7.01 -1.30 -11.63
C GLN A 155 5.97 -0.28 -11.11
N ALA A 156 4.85 -0.10 -11.82
CA ALA A 156 3.81 0.84 -11.44
C ALA A 156 2.83 0.28 -10.38
N LEU A 157 2.73 -1.04 -10.22
CA LEU A 157 1.66 -1.71 -9.47
C LEU A 157 1.46 -1.17 -8.05
N PHE A 158 2.55 -0.86 -7.36
CA PHE A 158 2.51 -0.49 -5.94
C PHE A 158 2.47 1.01 -5.68
N THR A 159 2.43 1.84 -6.74
CA THR A 159 2.49 3.31 -6.59
C THR A 159 1.26 3.90 -5.91
N GLY A 160 0.10 3.28 -6.08
CA GLY A 160 -1.17 3.81 -5.55
C GLY A 160 -1.47 3.45 -4.10
N ASP A 161 -0.74 2.49 -3.50
CA ASP A 161 -0.96 2.05 -2.12
C ASP A 161 0.37 1.86 -1.38
N ILE A 162 1.06 0.73 -1.59
CA ILE A 162 2.20 0.31 -0.77
C ILE A 162 3.35 1.31 -0.84
N LEU A 163 3.72 1.78 -2.03
CA LEU A 163 4.75 2.79 -2.17
C LEU A 163 4.26 4.14 -1.63
N SER A 164 3.02 4.53 -1.94
CA SER A 164 2.42 5.75 -1.38
C SER A 164 2.40 5.73 0.15
N SER A 165 2.02 4.60 0.75
CA SER A 165 1.99 4.44 2.21
C SER A 165 3.38 4.56 2.84
N GLY A 166 4.38 3.89 2.25
CA GLY A 166 5.76 3.98 2.73
C GLY A 166 6.35 5.39 2.54
N PHE A 167 6.08 6.01 1.40
CA PHE A 167 6.55 7.37 1.08
C PHE A 167 5.90 8.41 1.99
N TRP A 168 4.57 8.35 2.16
CA TRP A 168 3.83 9.20 3.09
C TRP A 168 4.33 9.03 4.53
N GLY A 169 4.58 7.79 4.97
CA GLY A 169 5.16 7.52 6.29
C GLY A 169 6.52 8.19 6.49
N ALA A 170 7.36 8.22 5.47
CA ALA A 170 8.65 8.90 5.50
C ALA A 170 8.49 10.43 5.43
N GLU A 171 7.54 10.96 4.64
CA GLU A 171 7.26 12.41 4.60
C GLU A 171 6.77 12.94 5.95
N ILE A 172 5.80 12.27 6.59
CA ILE A 172 5.28 12.71 7.89
C ILE A 172 6.27 12.49 9.04
N ALA A 173 7.29 11.65 8.87
CA ALA A 173 8.38 11.49 9.82
C ALA A 173 9.32 12.72 9.88
N ASN A 174 9.17 13.66 8.93
CA ASN A 174 9.91 14.92 8.87
C ASN A 174 11.44 14.73 8.86
N ILE A 175 11.90 13.84 8.00
CA ILE A 175 13.30 13.46 7.85
C ILE A 175 14.11 14.66 7.31
N ASN A 176 15.26 14.92 7.94
CA ASN A 176 16.23 15.89 7.46
C ASN A 176 17.45 15.21 6.85
N GLN A 177 18.23 15.96 6.11
CA GLN A 177 19.48 15.50 5.53
C GLN A 177 20.44 14.99 6.61
N GLY A 178 20.85 13.73 6.52
CA GLY A 178 21.80 13.09 7.44
C GLY A 178 21.17 12.42 8.66
N ASP A 179 19.86 12.49 8.85
CA ASP A 179 19.15 11.85 9.98
C ASP A 179 19.37 10.33 10.02
N CYS A 180 19.41 9.77 11.23
CA CYS A 180 19.28 8.33 11.49
C CYS A 180 17.80 7.99 11.61
N VAL A 181 17.30 7.17 10.68
CA VAL A 181 15.88 6.76 10.62
C VAL A 181 15.76 5.28 10.96
N ALA A 182 14.94 4.96 11.97
CA ALA A 182 14.58 3.58 12.29
C ALA A 182 13.23 3.22 11.67
N VAL A 183 13.18 2.11 10.93
CA VAL A 183 11.94 1.57 10.33
C VAL A 183 11.63 0.24 11.01
N ILE A 184 10.48 0.14 11.67
CA ILE A 184 10.01 -1.08 12.32
C ILE A 184 9.06 -1.80 11.38
N GLY A 185 9.42 -3.02 11.00
CA GLY A 185 8.75 -3.85 10.01
C GLY A 185 9.40 -3.78 8.64
N ALA A 186 9.87 -4.92 8.13
CA ALA A 186 10.36 -5.12 6.77
C ALA A 186 9.29 -5.76 5.87
N GLY A 187 8.01 -5.49 6.16
CA GLY A 187 6.91 -5.76 5.25
C GLY A 187 6.93 -4.83 4.03
N PRO A 188 6.02 -5.02 3.05
CA PRO A 188 6.02 -4.20 1.83
C PRO A 188 6.04 -2.68 2.10
N VAL A 189 5.21 -2.20 3.03
CA VAL A 189 5.17 -0.77 3.42
C VAL A 189 6.48 -0.33 4.04
N GLY A 190 7.04 -1.12 4.98
CA GLY A 190 8.30 -0.76 5.65
C GLY A 190 9.50 -0.76 4.71
N LEU A 191 9.57 -1.70 3.74
CA LEU A 191 10.59 -1.71 2.71
C LEU A 191 10.48 -0.46 1.81
N CYS A 192 9.26 -0.06 1.43
CA CYS A 192 9.03 1.19 0.70
C CYS A 192 9.37 2.42 1.55
N ALA A 193 9.03 2.42 2.85
CA ALA A 193 9.38 3.51 3.76
C ALA A 193 10.88 3.67 3.93
N ALA A 194 11.63 2.57 4.03
CA ALA A 194 13.10 2.59 4.10
C ALA A 194 13.73 3.21 2.84
N GLY A 195 13.28 2.76 1.64
CA GLY A 195 13.73 3.36 0.37
C GLY A 195 13.36 4.84 0.25
N SER A 196 12.15 5.20 0.69
CA SER A 196 11.68 6.58 0.70
C SER A 196 12.46 7.46 1.69
N ALA A 197 12.81 6.94 2.87
CA ALA A 197 13.65 7.64 3.84
C ALA A 197 15.03 8.00 3.26
N LYS A 198 15.66 7.05 2.56
CA LYS A 198 16.93 7.32 1.84
C LYS A 198 16.75 8.40 0.78
N TYR A 199 15.69 8.29 -0.03
CA TYR A 199 15.39 9.31 -1.05
C TYR A 199 15.19 10.70 -0.46
N LEU A 200 14.56 10.79 0.72
CA LEU A 200 14.32 12.06 1.42
C LEU A 200 15.54 12.60 2.17
N GLY A 201 16.66 11.89 2.18
CA GLY A 201 17.92 12.39 2.70
C GLY A 201 18.39 11.78 4.01
N ALA A 202 17.79 10.68 4.48
CA ALA A 202 18.31 9.95 5.63
C ALA A 202 19.79 9.56 5.41
N GLY A 203 20.63 9.85 6.38
CA GLY A 203 22.05 9.49 6.36
C GLY A 203 22.26 8.02 6.73
N THR A 204 21.45 7.50 7.64
CA THR A 204 21.45 6.10 8.05
C THR A 204 20.04 5.59 8.18
N VAL A 205 19.72 4.48 7.53
CA VAL A 205 18.45 3.77 7.66
C VAL A 205 18.68 2.44 8.35
N VAL A 206 18.02 2.26 9.52
CA VAL A 206 18.00 1.00 10.28
C VAL A 206 16.65 0.34 10.09
N ILE A 207 16.60 -0.86 9.53
CA ILE A 207 15.34 -1.62 9.41
C ILE A 207 15.32 -2.78 10.41
N ILE A 208 14.20 -2.95 11.08
CA ILE A 208 14.03 -3.88 12.19
C ILE A 208 12.87 -4.82 11.88
N ASP A 209 13.09 -6.13 11.87
CA ASP A 209 12.05 -7.14 11.67
C ASP A 209 12.40 -8.44 12.42
N ARG A 210 11.44 -9.34 12.52
CA ARG A 210 11.62 -10.71 13.04
C ARG A 210 11.88 -11.73 11.94
N ASP A 211 11.71 -11.34 10.68
CA ASP A 211 11.85 -12.17 9.50
C ASP A 211 13.18 -11.89 8.78
N GLU A 212 14.10 -12.84 8.91
CA GLU A 212 15.42 -12.74 8.33
C GLU A 212 15.41 -12.66 6.79
N PHE A 213 14.44 -13.31 6.12
CA PHE A 213 14.32 -13.22 4.67
C PHE A 213 14.01 -11.79 4.21
N ARG A 214 13.10 -11.10 4.92
CA ARG A 214 12.73 -9.71 4.63
C ARG A 214 13.88 -8.74 4.91
N LEU A 215 14.66 -8.98 5.96
CA LEU A 215 15.86 -8.19 6.23
C LEU A 215 16.91 -8.37 5.12
N ARG A 216 17.16 -9.61 4.67
CA ARG A 216 18.03 -9.87 3.50
C ARG A 216 17.50 -9.21 2.22
N LEU A 217 16.18 -9.12 2.04
CA LEU A 217 15.59 -8.41 0.91
C LEU A 217 15.88 -6.91 0.96
N ALA A 218 15.83 -6.31 2.15
CA ALA A 218 16.19 -4.91 2.37
C ALA A 218 17.69 -4.66 2.03
N GLU A 219 18.58 -5.51 2.50
CA GLU A 219 20.03 -5.44 2.21
C GLU A 219 20.31 -5.58 0.71
N LYS A 220 19.76 -6.64 0.10
CA LYS A 220 19.95 -6.92 -1.34
C LYS A 220 19.53 -5.75 -2.22
N ASN A 221 18.50 -5.03 -1.83
CA ASN A 221 17.97 -3.88 -2.56
C ASN A 221 18.52 -2.53 -2.05
N ARG A 222 19.47 -2.56 -1.10
CA ARG A 222 20.14 -1.36 -0.54
C ARG A 222 19.14 -0.36 0.08
N LEU A 223 18.07 -0.86 0.67
CA LEU A 223 17.04 -0.04 1.30
C LEU A 223 17.41 0.39 2.72
N ALA A 224 18.30 -0.36 3.37
CA ALA A 224 18.79 -0.09 4.71
C ALA A 224 20.33 -0.15 4.74
N ASP A 225 20.91 0.58 5.69
CA ASP A 225 22.34 0.56 5.97
C ASP A 225 22.66 -0.47 7.06
N VAL A 226 21.70 -0.66 7.98
CA VAL A 226 21.77 -1.64 9.06
C VAL A 226 20.45 -2.40 9.14
N THR A 227 20.51 -3.71 9.30
CA THR A 227 19.37 -4.59 9.55
C THR A 227 19.45 -5.14 10.98
N VAL A 228 18.30 -5.24 11.65
CA VAL A 228 18.22 -5.76 13.03
C VAL A 228 17.19 -6.89 13.08
N LEU A 229 17.66 -8.10 13.38
CA LEU A 229 16.79 -9.25 13.63
C LEU A 229 16.22 -9.14 15.05
N ASN A 230 15.02 -8.57 15.19
CA ASN A 230 14.39 -8.31 16.46
C ASN A 230 14.03 -9.61 17.21
N GLY A 231 14.42 -9.68 18.48
CA GLY A 231 14.33 -10.89 19.29
C GLY A 231 15.64 -11.69 19.35
N VAL A 232 16.61 -11.40 18.48
CA VAL A 232 17.98 -11.93 18.52
C VAL A 232 18.98 -10.81 18.85
N GLN A 233 18.81 -9.65 18.22
CA GLN A 233 19.62 -8.45 18.41
C GLN A 233 18.83 -7.42 19.23
N ASP A 234 19.54 -6.59 19.98
CA ASP A 234 18.97 -5.47 20.73
C ASP A 234 18.88 -4.24 19.82
N ALA A 235 17.64 -3.97 19.36
CA ALA A 235 17.39 -2.84 18.46
C ALA A 235 17.63 -1.48 19.13
N GLU A 236 17.33 -1.34 20.43
CA GLU A 236 17.58 -0.08 21.15
C GLU A 236 19.07 0.19 21.27
N ASN A 237 19.87 -0.83 21.64
CA ASN A 237 21.32 -0.69 21.74
C ASN A 237 21.93 -0.40 20.36
N THR A 238 21.51 -1.13 19.33
CA THR A 238 22.02 -0.91 17.95
C THR A 238 21.80 0.53 17.51
N VAL A 239 20.56 1.06 17.67
CA VAL A 239 20.27 2.45 17.28
C VAL A 239 21.06 3.45 18.11
N ARG A 240 21.24 3.21 19.43
CA ARG A 240 22.02 4.08 20.30
C ARG A 240 23.50 4.11 19.92
N GLU A 241 24.10 2.97 19.58
CA GLU A 241 25.49 2.91 19.10
C GLU A 241 25.70 3.74 17.82
N LEU A 242 24.76 3.67 16.87
CA LEU A 242 24.79 4.44 15.63
C LEU A 242 24.57 5.97 15.84
N THR A 243 24.03 6.36 16.98
CA THR A 243 23.59 7.75 17.24
C THR A 243 24.26 8.35 18.49
N GLU A 244 25.43 7.82 18.91
CA GLU A 244 26.17 8.30 20.09
C GLU A 244 25.30 8.34 21.37
N GLY A 245 24.43 7.36 21.54
CA GLY A 245 23.53 7.23 22.68
C GLY A 245 22.21 8.00 22.59
N ARG A 246 22.00 8.82 21.54
CA ARG A 246 20.82 9.71 21.44
C ARG A 246 19.51 8.98 21.12
N GLY A 247 19.55 8.00 20.24
CA GLY A 247 18.39 7.37 19.60
C GLY A 247 18.14 7.91 18.18
N ALA A 248 17.17 7.33 17.49
CA ALA A 248 16.82 7.69 16.10
C ALA A 248 16.22 9.10 15.99
N ASP A 249 16.59 9.83 14.95
CA ASP A 249 16.07 11.16 14.64
C ASP A 249 14.60 11.11 14.21
N ALA A 250 14.22 10.05 13.50
CA ALA A 250 12.85 9.75 13.14
C ALA A 250 12.60 8.24 13.23
N VAL A 251 11.38 7.84 13.55
CA VAL A 251 10.98 6.43 13.59
C VAL A 251 9.72 6.23 12.75
N ILE A 252 9.73 5.21 11.89
CA ILE A 252 8.58 4.83 11.07
C ILE A 252 8.12 3.43 11.53
N GLU A 253 6.93 3.35 12.11
CA GLU A 253 6.30 2.09 12.52
C GLU A 253 5.38 1.58 11.41
N ALA A 254 5.73 0.44 10.80
CA ALA A 254 5.05 -0.17 9.66
C ALA A 254 4.73 -1.66 9.88
N ALA A 255 4.75 -2.14 11.13
CA ALA A 255 4.53 -3.55 11.46
C ALA A 255 3.18 -3.82 12.12
N GLY A 256 2.66 -2.91 12.95
CA GLY A 256 1.38 -3.05 13.66
C GLY A 256 1.33 -4.20 14.68
N GLY A 257 2.49 -4.62 15.18
CA GLY A 257 2.59 -5.71 16.15
C GLY A 257 2.32 -5.24 17.58
N LYS A 258 2.06 -6.19 18.50
CA LYS A 258 1.72 -5.91 19.89
C LYS A 258 2.71 -4.98 20.60
N ASP A 259 4.02 -5.15 20.36
CA ASP A 259 5.09 -4.44 21.08
C ASP A 259 5.77 -3.37 20.21
N THR A 260 5.32 -3.18 18.96
CA THR A 260 6.02 -2.34 17.99
C THR A 260 5.83 -0.84 18.22
N PHE A 261 4.68 -0.44 18.78
CA PHE A 261 4.46 0.93 19.22
C PHE A 261 5.40 1.31 20.39
N GLU A 262 5.54 0.39 21.37
CA GLU A 262 6.45 0.61 22.48
C GLU A 262 7.90 0.71 22.00
N LEU A 263 8.33 -0.19 21.14
CA LEU A 263 9.64 -0.13 20.52
C LEU A 263 9.86 1.20 19.77
N ALA A 264 8.85 1.67 19.02
CA ALA A 264 8.97 2.90 18.22
C ALA A 264 9.30 4.12 19.07
N TRP A 265 8.58 4.37 20.17
CA TRP A 265 8.89 5.51 21.00
C TRP A 265 10.16 5.35 21.86
N LYS A 266 10.57 4.10 22.15
CA LYS A 266 11.84 3.83 22.84
C LYS A 266 13.04 4.16 21.96
N LEU A 267 13.01 3.77 20.70
CA LEU A 267 14.06 4.03 19.70
C LEU A 267 14.23 5.54 19.42
N ALA A 268 13.18 6.31 19.51
CA ALA A 268 13.16 7.72 19.20
C ALA A 268 13.98 8.54 20.20
N ARG A 269 14.87 9.43 19.72
CA ARG A 269 15.53 10.42 20.58
C ARG A 269 14.54 11.47 21.09
N PRO A 270 14.91 12.27 22.10
CA PRO A 270 14.11 13.44 22.45
C PRO A 270 13.86 14.37 21.24
N ASN A 271 12.64 14.92 21.15
CA ASN A 271 12.15 15.77 20.05
C ASN A 271 12.10 15.08 18.68
N ALA A 272 12.08 13.76 18.61
CA ALA A 272 11.89 13.03 17.37
C ALA A 272 10.42 12.94 16.96
N VAL A 273 10.20 12.64 15.68
CA VAL A 273 8.89 12.26 15.14
C VAL A 273 8.78 10.74 15.08
N VAL A 274 7.67 10.22 15.57
CA VAL A 274 7.27 8.81 15.43
C VAL A 274 6.09 8.76 14.46
N SER A 275 6.35 8.30 13.25
CA SER A 275 5.36 8.08 12.20
C SER A 275 4.79 6.67 12.31
N ILE A 276 3.48 6.54 12.45
CA ILE A 276 2.80 5.24 12.61
C ILE A 276 1.90 5.04 11.39
N VAL A 277 2.30 4.15 10.50
CA VAL A 277 1.59 3.85 9.25
C VAL A 277 0.91 2.48 9.26
N ALA A 278 1.24 1.64 10.22
CA ALA A 278 0.62 0.33 10.35
C ALA A 278 -0.81 0.41 10.91
N MET A 279 -1.67 -0.50 10.47
CA MET A 279 -2.96 -0.75 11.10
C MET A 279 -2.77 -1.62 12.34
N TYR A 280 -3.27 -1.15 13.48
CA TYR A 280 -3.34 -1.92 14.73
C TYR A 280 -4.73 -2.51 14.89
N GLU A 281 -4.81 -3.78 15.28
CA GLU A 281 -6.08 -4.46 15.61
C GLU A 281 -6.47 -4.25 17.08
N GLU A 282 -5.50 -3.90 17.94
CA GLU A 282 -5.70 -3.69 19.37
C GLU A 282 -5.26 -2.29 19.81
N ALA A 283 -5.89 -1.77 20.87
CA ALA A 283 -5.54 -0.49 21.44
C ALA A 283 -4.08 -0.47 21.94
N GLN A 284 -3.36 0.61 21.66
CA GLN A 284 -2.00 0.82 22.13
C GLN A 284 -1.98 1.82 23.28
N ILE A 285 -1.07 1.60 24.25
CA ILE A 285 -0.94 2.45 25.43
C ILE A 285 0.13 3.51 25.17
N LEU A 286 -0.21 4.77 25.40
CA LEU A 286 0.73 5.88 25.43
C LEU A 286 1.20 6.11 26.90
N PRO A 287 2.38 5.61 27.30
CA PRO A 287 2.82 5.63 28.70
C PRO A 287 3.43 7.00 29.04
N LEU A 288 2.60 8.04 29.16
CA LEU A 288 3.04 9.43 29.38
C LEU A 288 4.08 9.62 30.49
N PRO A 289 3.99 8.93 31.66
CA PRO A 289 5.04 9.06 32.70
C PRO A 289 6.44 8.65 32.20
N SER A 290 6.53 7.62 31.36
CA SER A 290 7.80 7.10 30.80
C SER A 290 8.34 7.95 29.66
N MET A 291 7.47 8.76 29.03
CA MET A 291 7.81 9.63 27.89
C MET A 291 8.05 11.08 28.30
N TYR A 292 7.75 11.43 29.57
CA TYR A 292 7.90 12.80 30.03
C TYR A 292 9.36 13.29 29.81
N GLY A 293 9.52 14.40 29.14
CA GLY A 293 10.83 14.94 28.77
C GLY A 293 11.41 14.44 27.44
N LYS A 294 10.80 13.45 26.78
CA LYS A 294 11.18 13.09 25.40
C LYS A 294 10.62 14.08 24.38
N ASN A 295 9.54 14.79 24.67
CA ASN A 295 8.91 15.77 23.76
C ASN A 295 8.63 15.20 22.36
N LEU A 296 8.12 13.97 22.28
CA LEU A 296 7.89 13.28 21.01
C LEU A 296 6.67 13.85 20.27
N ILE A 297 6.75 13.80 18.94
CA ILE A 297 5.63 14.05 18.03
C ILE A 297 5.18 12.73 17.46
N PHE A 298 3.91 12.37 17.66
CA PHE A 298 3.29 11.21 17.04
C PHE A 298 2.43 11.66 15.87
N LYS A 299 2.64 11.05 14.70
CA LYS A 299 1.80 11.23 13.52
C LYS A 299 1.31 9.87 13.07
N THR A 300 -0.01 9.70 12.96
CA THR A 300 -0.63 8.42 12.60
C THR A 300 -1.82 8.64 11.69
N GLY A 301 -2.15 7.64 10.89
CA GLY A 301 -3.34 7.66 10.03
C GLY A 301 -3.22 6.70 8.85
N GLY A 302 -4.25 6.74 8.00
CA GLY A 302 -4.19 6.15 6.67
C GLY A 302 -3.44 7.06 5.71
N VAL A 303 -2.88 6.50 4.67
CA VAL A 303 -2.16 7.24 3.64
C VAL A 303 -3.04 8.29 2.97
N ASP A 304 -2.48 9.45 2.69
CA ASP A 304 -3.02 10.39 1.70
C ASP A 304 -2.31 10.11 0.36
N ALA A 305 -2.85 9.20 -0.42
CA ALA A 305 -2.18 8.67 -1.62
C ALA A 305 -2.24 9.64 -2.84
N ALA A 306 -2.23 10.94 -2.60
CA ALA A 306 -2.19 11.94 -3.66
C ALA A 306 -0.86 12.00 -4.43
N SER A 307 0.18 11.32 -3.94
CA SER A 307 1.54 11.35 -4.49
C SER A 307 1.77 10.40 -5.67
N CYS A 308 0.80 9.57 -6.08
CA CYS A 308 0.95 8.57 -7.14
C CYS A 308 1.60 9.11 -8.43
N PRO A 309 1.23 10.29 -8.99
CA PRO A 309 1.92 10.84 -10.17
C PRO A 309 3.41 11.14 -9.94
N ARG A 310 3.75 11.67 -8.75
CA ARG A 310 5.15 11.93 -8.36
C ARG A 310 5.93 10.64 -8.24
N LEU A 311 5.35 9.62 -7.61
CA LEU A 311 6.00 8.33 -7.40
C LEU A 311 6.26 7.60 -8.72
N LEU A 312 5.34 7.64 -9.68
CA LEU A 312 5.57 7.12 -11.03
C LEU A 312 6.72 7.82 -11.72
N SER A 313 6.85 9.15 -11.56
CA SER A 313 8.00 9.89 -12.11
C SER A 313 9.32 9.49 -11.45
N LEU A 314 9.33 9.21 -10.14
CA LEU A 314 10.52 8.73 -9.44
C LEU A 314 10.92 7.32 -9.88
N ILE A 315 9.95 6.45 -10.13
CA ILE A 315 10.19 5.11 -10.69
C ILE A 315 10.76 5.24 -12.12
N GLU A 316 10.19 6.09 -12.96
CA GLU A 316 10.66 6.33 -14.32
C GLU A 316 12.11 6.80 -14.36
N LYS A 317 12.53 7.62 -13.40
CA LYS A 317 13.91 8.09 -13.24
C LYS A 317 14.84 7.05 -12.58
N GLY A 318 14.31 5.93 -12.08
CA GLY A 318 15.06 4.93 -11.35
C GLY A 318 15.48 5.34 -9.92
N GLU A 319 14.87 6.40 -9.37
CA GLU A 319 15.13 6.90 -8.02
C GLU A 319 14.45 6.06 -6.94
N LEU A 320 13.29 5.46 -7.27
CA LEU A 320 12.59 4.48 -6.44
C LEU A 320 12.29 3.21 -7.24
N ARG A 321 12.19 2.08 -6.54
CA ARG A 321 11.84 0.77 -7.13
C ARG A 321 10.94 0.01 -6.19
N THR A 322 10.04 -0.80 -6.77
CA THR A 322 9.09 -1.65 -6.03
C THR A 322 8.97 -3.07 -6.57
N ASP A 323 9.47 -3.34 -7.76
CA ASP A 323 9.40 -4.64 -8.45
C ASP A 323 10.02 -5.80 -7.66
N PHE A 324 10.99 -5.52 -6.78
CA PHE A 324 11.59 -6.49 -5.86
C PHE A 324 10.61 -7.04 -4.81
N LEU A 325 9.48 -6.38 -4.56
CA LEU A 325 8.44 -6.86 -3.64
C LEU A 325 7.69 -8.09 -4.18
N ILE A 326 7.70 -8.29 -5.50
CA ILE A 326 6.96 -9.36 -6.16
C ILE A 326 7.70 -10.68 -5.99
N THR A 327 7.25 -11.49 -5.04
CA THR A 327 7.81 -12.82 -4.79
C THR A 327 7.01 -13.93 -5.46
N HIS A 328 5.70 -13.72 -5.64
CA HIS A 328 4.79 -14.71 -6.21
C HIS A 328 3.91 -14.11 -7.29
N ARG A 329 3.55 -14.93 -8.27
CA ARG A 329 2.64 -14.58 -9.36
C ARG A 329 1.70 -15.75 -9.67
N SER A 330 0.43 -15.43 -9.94
CA SER A 330 -0.53 -16.41 -10.40
C SER A 330 -1.61 -15.76 -11.27
N PRO A 331 -2.34 -16.53 -12.09
CA PRO A 331 -3.58 -16.05 -12.68
C PRO A 331 -4.65 -15.86 -11.60
N LEU A 332 -5.67 -15.04 -11.90
CA LEU A 332 -6.80 -14.80 -11.00
C LEU A 332 -7.49 -16.09 -10.53
N SER A 333 -7.52 -17.12 -11.36
CA SER A 333 -8.09 -18.43 -11.01
C SER A 333 -7.42 -19.13 -9.82
N GLN A 334 -6.22 -18.70 -9.43
CA GLN A 334 -5.46 -19.24 -8.29
C GLN A 334 -5.41 -18.26 -7.09
N ILE A 335 -6.23 -17.21 -7.08
CA ILE A 335 -6.20 -16.18 -6.02
C ILE A 335 -6.44 -16.76 -4.63
N MET A 336 -7.23 -17.83 -4.51
CA MET A 336 -7.51 -18.46 -3.21
C MET A 336 -6.26 -19.10 -2.61
N GLU A 337 -5.39 -19.68 -3.44
CA GLU A 337 -4.07 -20.14 -2.99
C GLU A 337 -3.18 -18.96 -2.59
N GLY A 338 -3.26 -17.83 -3.32
CA GLY A 338 -2.61 -16.60 -2.92
C GLY A 338 -3.03 -16.13 -1.53
N TYR A 339 -4.32 -16.14 -1.22
CA TYR A 339 -4.83 -15.80 0.12
C TYR A 339 -4.32 -16.76 1.20
N ARG A 340 -4.18 -18.06 0.89
CA ARG A 340 -3.65 -19.05 1.81
C ARG A 340 -2.18 -18.77 2.12
N VAL A 341 -1.34 -18.72 1.09
CA VAL A 341 0.12 -18.56 1.22
C VAL A 341 0.48 -17.20 1.82
N PHE A 342 -0.09 -16.11 1.27
CA PHE A 342 0.15 -14.75 1.77
C PHE A 342 -0.36 -14.56 3.20
N GLY A 343 -1.55 -15.10 3.52
CA GLY A 343 -2.13 -15.01 4.85
C GLY A 343 -1.36 -15.81 5.92
N ALA A 344 -0.82 -16.96 5.55
CA ALA A 344 0.00 -17.79 6.43
C ALA A 344 1.47 -17.32 6.50
N LYS A 345 1.88 -16.33 5.68
CA LYS A 345 3.27 -15.88 5.52
C LYS A 345 4.22 -17.03 5.14
N GLU A 346 3.72 -17.99 4.36
CA GLU A 346 4.47 -19.13 3.88
C GLU A 346 5.34 -18.76 2.67
N ASP A 347 6.32 -19.62 2.37
CA ASP A 347 7.16 -19.59 1.17
C ASP A 347 7.85 -18.22 0.93
N ASN A 348 8.20 -17.50 2.02
CA ASN A 348 8.78 -16.17 1.95
C ASN A 348 7.94 -15.18 1.13
N CYS A 349 6.63 -15.31 1.13
CA CYS A 349 5.72 -14.45 0.40
C CYS A 349 5.74 -13.02 0.95
N VAL A 350 6.18 -12.07 0.13
CA VAL A 350 6.15 -10.64 0.43
C VAL A 350 4.96 -9.97 -0.26
N LYS A 351 4.81 -10.18 -1.58
CA LYS A 351 3.63 -9.80 -2.36
C LYS A 351 3.26 -10.90 -3.35
N TRP A 352 1.97 -11.18 -3.39
CA TRP A 352 1.36 -12.10 -4.35
C TRP A 352 0.66 -11.29 -5.43
N VAL A 353 1.19 -11.33 -6.65
CA VAL A 353 0.65 -10.60 -7.81
C VAL A 353 -0.26 -11.52 -8.62
N ILE A 354 -1.42 -10.99 -8.95
CA ILE A 354 -2.42 -11.60 -9.82
C ILE A 354 -2.24 -11.05 -11.22
N THR A 355 -2.16 -11.93 -12.22
CA THR A 355 -1.93 -11.58 -13.62
C THR A 355 -3.13 -11.96 -14.49
N ASP A 356 -3.38 -11.18 -15.54
CA ASP A 356 -4.37 -11.49 -16.58
C ASP A 356 -3.89 -12.52 -17.61
N GLY A 357 -2.67 -13.06 -17.44
CA GLY A 357 -2.04 -13.97 -18.38
C GLY A 357 -1.30 -13.30 -19.55
N SER A 358 -1.39 -12.00 -19.70
CA SER A 358 -0.60 -11.26 -20.69
C SER A 358 0.88 -11.24 -20.28
N ARG A 359 1.78 -11.33 -21.28
CA ARG A 359 3.21 -11.03 -21.07
C ARG A 359 3.38 -9.53 -20.86
N GLN A 360 4.40 -9.16 -20.09
CA GLN A 360 4.77 -7.74 -19.82
C GLN A 360 5.03 -6.98 -21.10
#